data_b70b541c4d72d00a765c00b61154897f
#
_entry.id   b70b541c4d72d00a765c00b61154897f
#
_cell.length_a   1.000
_cell.length_b   1.000
_cell.length_c   1.000
_cell.angle_alpha   90.00
_cell.angle_beta   90.00
_cell.angle_gamma   90.00
#
_symmetry.space_group_name_H-M   'P 1'
#
loop_
_entity.id
_entity.type
_entity.pdbx_description
1 polymer ?
#
loop_
_entity_poly.entity_id
_entity_poly.type
_entity_poly.pdbx_seq_one_letter_code
_entity_poly.pdbx_strand_id
1 'polypeptide(L)'
;MTDDARQVLRDAREAVRRGAHAEALEKYLWFHNHALEHSPALSGVRLSCAISEWVELGNAYPPALEALESIQSNNLRLLKEGPCERLRFHDFASINRCLGRFELTTTLFAELAENQPEFAQTCFRIALPALVRTRSFALARRFVSSPNEHLDNHLAQFATMLNTRRRTDHDYVLIGVFATHLRQLLSIFEELDENEEANLLQNKAVEALADPFDQEELRRQLLWR
;
A
#
# COMPACT_ATOMS: atom_id res chain seq x y z
N MET A 1 27.30 15.95 9.01
CA MET A 1 26.05 16.61 8.57
C MET A 1 25.10 15.49 8.18
N THR A 2 24.09 15.25 8.99
CA THR A 2 23.03 14.28 8.65
C THR A 2 22.13 14.98 7.63
N ASP A 3 22.23 14.59 6.35
CA ASP A 3 21.33 15.09 5.33
C ASP A 3 19.88 14.75 5.77
N ASP A 4 19.00 15.75 5.79
CA ASP A 4 17.58 15.51 6.01
C ASP A 4 17.07 14.62 4.85
N ALA A 5 16.54 13.44 5.14
CA ALA A 5 16.06 12.50 4.12
C ALA A 5 15.10 13.15 3.10
N ARG A 6 14.32 14.15 3.54
CA ARG A 6 13.47 14.93 2.62
C ARG A 6 14.29 15.79 1.66
N GLN A 7 15.46 16.30 2.12
CA GLN A 7 16.35 17.05 1.24
C GLN A 7 16.96 16.13 0.18
N VAL A 8 17.43 14.94 0.57
CA VAL A 8 17.97 13.95 -0.38
C VAL A 8 16.95 13.60 -1.47
N LEU A 9 15.68 13.42 -1.13
CA LEU A 9 14.64 13.17 -2.12
C LEU A 9 14.39 14.38 -3.04
N ARG A 10 14.44 15.60 -2.52
CA ARG A 10 14.38 16.82 -3.36
C ARG A 10 15.57 16.91 -4.32
N ASP A 11 16.75 16.58 -3.84
CA ASP A 11 17.99 16.60 -4.64
C ASP A 11 17.98 15.51 -5.72
N ALA A 12 17.38 14.33 -5.43
CA ALA A 12 17.14 13.29 -6.44
C ALA A 12 16.29 13.83 -7.59
N ARG A 13 15.17 14.49 -7.29
CA ARG A 13 14.28 15.10 -8.27
C ARG A 13 14.96 16.20 -9.08
N GLU A 14 15.82 17.00 -8.44
CA GLU A 14 16.60 18.02 -9.13
C GLU A 14 17.64 17.40 -10.07
N ALA A 15 18.31 16.35 -9.63
CA ALA A 15 19.26 15.60 -10.47
C ALA A 15 18.56 15.01 -11.72
N VAL A 16 17.34 14.46 -11.57
CA VAL A 16 16.52 14.01 -12.73
C VAL A 16 16.27 15.16 -13.70
N ARG A 17 15.82 16.32 -13.20
CA ARG A 17 15.51 17.49 -14.05
C ARG A 17 16.73 18.02 -14.81
N ARG A 18 17.93 17.89 -14.24
CA ARG A 18 19.21 18.26 -14.87
C ARG A 18 19.77 17.21 -15.82
N GLY A 19 19.14 16.03 -15.92
CA GLY A 19 19.66 14.88 -16.66
C GLY A 19 20.85 14.17 -16.00
N ALA A 20 21.14 14.46 -14.71
CA ALA A 20 22.18 13.82 -13.93
C ALA A 20 21.68 12.47 -13.35
N HIS A 21 21.34 11.52 -14.23
CA HIS A 21 20.61 10.31 -13.89
C HIS A 21 21.36 9.39 -12.92
N ALA A 22 22.69 9.28 -13.03
CA ALA A 22 23.49 8.49 -12.10
C ALA A 22 23.45 9.07 -10.67
N GLU A 23 23.56 10.40 -10.55
CA GLU A 23 23.42 11.10 -9.26
C GLU A 23 22.02 10.92 -8.68
N ALA A 24 20.98 10.99 -9.53
CA ALA A 24 19.60 10.75 -9.10
C ALA A 24 19.41 9.34 -8.53
N LEU A 25 19.97 8.31 -9.21
CA LEU A 25 19.93 6.93 -8.73
C LEU A 25 20.60 6.76 -7.38
N GLU A 26 21.80 7.34 -7.18
CA GLU A 26 22.50 7.30 -5.87
C GLU A 26 21.62 7.86 -4.75
N LYS A 27 20.93 8.97 -5.01
CA LYS A 27 20.04 9.61 -4.03
C LYS A 27 18.77 8.81 -3.76
N TYR A 28 18.15 8.17 -4.78
CA TYR A 28 17.02 7.27 -4.57
C TYR A 28 17.42 6.03 -3.78
N LEU A 29 18.58 5.43 -4.07
CA LEU A 29 19.14 4.31 -3.29
C LEU A 29 19.36 4.70 -1.84
N TRP A 30 20.01 5.84 -1.60
CA TRP A 30 20.23 6.35 -0.26
C TRP A 30 18.89 6.57 0.49
N PHE A 31 17.93 7.26 -0.15
CA PHE A 31 16.63 7.51 0.44
C PHE A 31 15.88 6.22 0.78
N HIS A 32 15.88 5.25 -0.12
CA HIS A 32 15.23 3.96 0.10
C HIS A 32 15.81 3.24 1.34
N ASN A 33 17.13 3.27 1.50
CA ASN A 33 17.81 2.55 2.57
C ASN A 33 17.75 3.27 3.93
N HIS A 34 17.78 4.61 3.94
CA HIS A 34 18.01 5.39 5.17
C HIS A 34 16.83 6.26 5.61
N ALA A 35 15.80 6.48 4.78
CA ALA A 35 14.72 7.41 5.12
C ALA A 35 14.03 7.09 6.45
N LEU A 36 13.86 5.79 6.79
CA LEU A 36 13.19 5.37 8.02
C LEU A 36 14.07 5.55 9.27
N GLU A 37 15.38 5.57 9.14
CA GLU A 37 16.31 5.90 10.22
C GLU A 37 16.16 7.37 10.64
N HIS A 38 15.83 8.25 9.69
CA HIS A 38 15.57 9.67 9.93
C HIS A 38 14.17 9.94 10.44
N SER A 39 13.16 9.28 9.88
CA SER A 39 11.78 9.45 10.31
C SER A 39 10.88 8.29 9.85
N PRO A 40 10.23 7.56 10.77
CA PRO A 40 9.22 6.57 10.43
C PRO A 40 8.05 7.12 9.60
N ALA A 41 7.74 8.43 9.72
CA ALA A 41 6.69 9.11 8.95
C ALA A 41 6.97 9.17 7.45
N LEU A 42 8.22 8.91 7.01
CA LEU A 42 8.59 8.83 5.60
C LEU A 42 8.22 7.49 4.94
N SER A 43 7.72 6.52 5.69
CA SER A 43 7.37 5.19 5.17
C SER A 43 6.42 5.28 3.97
N GLY A 44 5.35 6.08 4.06
CA GLY A 44 4.41 6.26 2.96
C GLY A 44 5.08 6.82 1.70
N VAL A 45 5.89 7.86 1.82
CA VAL A 45 6.61 8.49 0.69
C VAL A 45 7.61 7.52 0.08
N ARG A 46 8.38 6.82 0.94
CA ARG A 46 9.39 5.85 0.55
C ARG A 46 8.79 4.70 -0.28
N LEU A 47 7.62 4.21 0.10
CA LEU A 47 6.95 3.05 -0.50
C LEU A 47 5.97 3.42 -1.63
N SER A 48 5.83 4.69 -1.96
CA SER A 48 4.93 5.15 -3.02
C SER A 48 5.64 6.10 -3.99
N CYS A 49 5.59 7.41 -3.74
CA CYS A 49 6.10 8.44 -4.66
C CYS A 49 7.58 8.21 -5.02
N ALA A 50 8.44 7.90 -4.03
CA ALA A 50 9.86 7.74 -4.31
C ALA A 50 10.14 6.52 -5.22
N ILE A 51 9.43 5.39 -5.02
CA ILE A 51 9.57 4.23 -5.92
C ILE A 51 9.00 4.55 -7.30
N SER A 52 7.84 5.22 -7.39
CA SER A 52 7.25 5.59 -8.68
C SER A 52 8.18 6.51 -9.49
N GLU A 53 8.75 7.53 -8.84
CA GLU A 53 9.73 8.44 -9.46
C GLU A 53 11.01 7.70 -9.88
N TRP A 54 11.42 6.69 -9.09
CA TRP A 54 12.57 5.85 -9.44
C TRP A 54 12.27 4.97 -10.67
N VAL A 55 11.06 4.40 -10.78
CA VAL A 55 10.63 3.67 -11.98
C VAL A 55 10.62 4.58 -13.20
N GLU A 56 10.15 5.83 -13.06
CA GLU A 56 10.19 6.83 -14.14
C GLU A 56 11.63 7.13 -14.57
N LEU A 57 12.55 7.29 -13.61
CA LEU A 57 13.99 7.41 -13.92
C LEU A 57 14.49 6.21 -14.72
N GLY A 58 14.04 4.99 -14.37
CA GLY A 58 14.39 3.75 -15.06
C GLY A 58 14.03 3.72 -16.54
N ASN A 59 12.98 4.45 -16.95
CA ASN A 59 12.61 4.57 -18.36
C ASN A 59 13.65 5.36 -19.19
N ALA A 60 14.34 6.32 -18.57
CA ALA A 60 15.38 7.13 -19.21
C ALA A 60 16.79 6.61 -18.91
N TYR A 61 16.97 5.87 -17.82
CA TYR A 61 18.25 5.38 -17.33
C TYR A 61 18.11 3.93 -16.83
N PRO A 62 18.30 2.93 -17.69
CA PRO A 62 18.11 1.50 -17.37
C PRO A 62 18.80 1.01 -16.08
N PRO A 63 20.01 1.47 -15.69
CA PRO A 63 20.62 1.06 -14.42
C PRO A 63 19.78 1.39 -13.19
N ALA A 64 18.90 2.39 -13.26
CA ALA A 64 17.98 2.69 -12.16
C ALA A 64 16.91 1.61 -12.00
N LEU A 65 16.39 1.09 -13.10
CA LEU A 65 15.44 -0.03 -13.07
C LEU A 65 16.10 -1.31 -12.57
N GLU A 66 17.31 -1.62 -13.06
CA GLU A 66 18.10 -2.79 -12.65
C GLU A 66 18.38 -2.78 -11.13
N ALA A 67 18.71 -1.61 -10.58
CA ALA A 67 18.92 -1.46 -9.14
C ALA A 67 17.64 -1.74 -8.33
N LEU A 68 16.49 -1.26 -8.79
CA LEU A 68 15.20 -1.50 -8.14
C LEU A 68 14.80 -2.98 -8.22
N GLU A 69 14.99 -3.62 -9.36
CA GLU A 69 14.75 -5.05 -9.56
C GLU A 69 15.69 -5.93 -8.72
N SER A 70 16.92 -5.49 -8.51
CA SER A 70 17.88 -6.16 -7.62
C SER A 70 17.39 -6.13 -6.16
N ILE A 71 16.89 -4.98 -5.70
CA ILE A 71 16.27 -4.87 -4.36
C ILE A 71 15.05 -5.79 -4.23
N GLN A 72 14.19 -5.80 -5.24
CA GLN A 72 13.00 -6.64 -5.30
C GLN A 72 13.36 -8.13 -5.21
N SER A 73 14.33 -8.58 -6.03
CA SER A 73 14.79 -9.96 -6.07
C SER A 73 15.46 -10.40 -4.76
N ASN A 74 16.26 -9.53 -4.16
CA ASN A 74 16.88 -9.80 -2.87
C ASN A 74 15.83 -9.89 -1.74
N ASN A 75 14.82 -9.04 -1.75
CA ASN A 75 13.72 -9.11 -0.79
C ASN A 75 12.94 -10.44 -0.93
N LEU A 76 12.65 -10.87 -2.18
CA LEU A 76 12.00 -12.17 -2.43
C LEU A 76 12.84 -13.33 -1.87
N ARG A 77 14.14 -13.36 -2.17
CA ARG A 77 15.06 -14.39 -1.67
C ARG A 77 15.05 -14.45 -0.14
N LEU A 78 15.18 -13.31 0.52
CA LEU A 78 15.23 -13.24 1.98
C LEU A 78 13.90 -13.59 2.64
N LEU A 79 12.76 -13.35 1.98
CA LEU A 79 11.43 -13.77 2.46
C LEU A 79 11.21 -15.27 2.32
N LYS A 80 11.90 -15.93 1.36
CA LYS A 80 11.82 -17.38 1.15
C LYS A 80 12.81 -18.16 2.02
N GLU A 81 14.00 -17.64 2.24
CA GLU A 81 15.11 -18.35 2.86
C GLU A 81 15.41 -17.91 4.30
N GLY A 82 14.96 -16.73 4.70
CA GLY A 82 15.26 -16.12 5.99
C GLY A 82 14.03 -15.93 6.89
N PRO A 83 14.21 -15.21 8.00
CA PRO A 83 13.08 -14.81 8.84
C PRO A 83 12.16 -13.88 8.07
N CYS A 84 10.86 -14.15 8.16
CA CYS A 84 9.84 -13.33 7.52
C CYS A 84 9.66 -12.00 8.25
N GLU A 85 10.00 -10.91 7.57
CA GLU A 85 9.88 -9.55 8.07
C GLU A 85 8.80 -8.79 7.32
N ARG A 86 7.81 -8.26 8.04
CA ARG A 86 6.69 -7.52 7.45
C ARG A 86 7.13 -6.30 6.65
N LEU A 87 8.19 -5.59 7.10
CA LEU A 87 8.72 -4.44 6.37
C LEU A 87 9.30 -4.87 5.01
N ARG A 88 10.01 -6.00 4.98
CA ARG A 88 10.58 -6.57 3.76
C ARG A 88 9.50 -6.99 2.76
N PHE A 89 8.41 -7.61 3.25
CA PHE A 89 7.25 -7.90 2.41
C PHE A 89 6.61 -6.62 1.86
N HIS A 90 6.56 -5.56 2.67
CA HIS A 90 6.02 -4.26 2.23
C HIS A 90 6.88 -3.63 1.12
N ASP A 91 8.21 -3.66 1.25
CA ASP A 91 9.12 -3.21 0.21
C ASP A 91 8.91 -3.99 -1.09
N PHE A 92 8.88 -5.33 -1.01
CA PHE A 92 8.65 -6.21 -2.16
C PHE A 92 7.32 -5.90 -2.86
N ALA A 93 6.22 -5.84 -2.11
CA ALA A 93 4.89 -5.56 -2.65
C ALA A 93 4.78 -4.15 -3.25
N SER A 94 5.41 -3.15 -2.63
CA SER A 94 5.40 -1.77 -3.12
C SER A 94 6.18 -1.61 -4.41
N ILE A 95 7.34 -2.25 -4.54
CA ILE A 95 8.12 -2.27 -5.77
C ILE A 95 7.33 -2.96 -6.88
N ASN A 96 6.76 -4.13 -6.63
CA ASN A 96 5.94 -4.85 -7.60
C ASN A 96 4.74 -4.05 -8.06
N ARG A 97 4.07 -3.34 -7.16
CA ARG A 97 2.95 -2.45 -7.49
C ARG A 97 3.37 -1.34 -8.45
N CYS A 98 4.49 -0.68 -8.18
CA CYS A 98 5.01 0.39 -9.05
C CYS A 98 5.50 -0.13 -10.41
N LEU A 99 5.98 -1.38 -10.47
CA LEU A 99 6.37 -2.07 -11.69
C LEU A 99 5.19 -2.74 -12.43
N GLY A 100 3.99 -2.71 -11.87
CA GLY A 100 2.81 -3.40 -12.43
C GLY A 100 2.87 -4.94 -12.34
N ARG A 101 3.74 -5.49 -11.49
CA ARG A 101 4.00 -6.95 -11.34
C ARG A 101 3.20 -7.54 -10.18
N PHE A 102 1.91 -7.33 -10.16
CA PHE A 102 1.02 -7.75 -9.07
C PHE A 102 1.04 -9.26 -8.81
N GLU A 103 1.19 -10.05 -9.87
CA GLU A 103 1.23 -11.52 -9.82
C GLU A 103 2.36 -12.02 -8.92
N LEU A 104 3.52 -11.35 -8.90
CA LEU A 104 4.63 -11.75 -8.03
C LEU A 104 4.29 -11.60 -6.55
N THR A 105 3.58 -10.52 -6.19
CA THR A 105 3.11 -10.32 -4.81
C THR A 105 2.04 -11.34 -4.44
N THR A 106 1.10 -11.62 -5.35
CA THR A 106 0.05 -12.60 -5.14
C THR A 106 0.61 -14.01 -4.96
N THR A 107 1.57 -14.41 -5.81
CA THR A 107 2.22 -15.72 -5.73
C THR A 107 2.95 -15.90 -4.40
N LEU A 108 3.76 -14.93 -4.00
CA LEU A 108 4.44 -14.99 -2.72
C LEU A 108 3.46 -15.01 -1.55
N PHE A 109 2.40 -14.20 -1.60
CA PHE A 109 1.38 -14.20 -0.55
C PHE A 109 0.65 -15.54 -0.44
N ALA A 110 0.35 -16.20 -1.57
CA ALA A 110 -0.24 -17.54 -1.57
C ALA A 110 0.69 -18.57 -0.93
N GLU A 111 1.99 -18.56 -1.25
CA GLU A 111 2.99 -19.42 -0.61
C GLU A 111 3.04 -19.19 0.92
N LEU A 112 3.01 -17.92 1.35
CA LEU A 112 3.00 -17.56 2.77
C LEU A 112 1.70 -17.98 3.46
N ALA A 113 0.56 -17.87 2.78
CA ALA A 113 -0.74 -18.26 3.30
C ALA A 113 -0.83 -19.77 3.63
N GLU A 114 -0.11 -20.61 2.89
CA GLU A 114 -0.04 -22.05 3.15
C GLU A 114 1.02 -22.42 4.18
N ASN A 115 2.21 -21.81 4.10
CA ASN A 115 3.36 -22.21 4.91
C ASN A 115 3.50 -21.44 6.24
N GLN A 116 2.99 -20.21 6.31
CA GLN A 116 3.14 -19.29 7.44
C GLN A 116 1.88 -18.41 7.59
N PRO A 117 0.71 -19.01 7.89
CA PRO A 117 -0.58 -18.31 7.87
C PRO A 117 -0.65 -17.12 8.84
N GLU A 118 -0.01 -17.21 10.00
CA GLU A 118 0.03 -16.11 10.97
C GLU A 118 0.81 -14.91 10.42
N PHE A 119 1.93 -15.15 9.76
CA PHE A 119 2.68 -14.08 9.11
C PHE A 119 1.91 -13.50 7.91
N ALA A 120 1.28 -14.35 7.09
CA ALA A 120 0.43 -13.92 5.99
C ALA A 120 -0.71 -13.01 6.48
N GLN A 121 -1.34 -13.32 7.62
CA GLN A 121 -2.35 -12.45 8.24
C GLN A 121 -1.81 -11.05 8.51
N THR A 122 -0.57 -10.91 9.01
CA THR A 122 0.06 -9.59 9.24
C THR A 122 0.35 -8.83 7.94
N CYS A 123 0.54 -9.54 6.82
CA CYS A 123 0.86 -9.01 5.52
C CYS A 123 -0.37 -8.79 4.61
N PHE A 124 -1.54 -9.33 4.99
CA PHE A 124 -2.74 -9.34 4.14
C PHE A 124 -3.07 -7.96 3.57
N ARG A 125 -3.06 -6.93 4.39
CA ARG A 125 -3.37 -5.56 3.95
C ARG A 125 -2.39 -5.00 2.92
N ILE A 126 -1.14 -5.42 3.00
CA ILE A 126 -0.11 -5.04 2.04
C ILE A 126 -0.33 -5.77 0.72
N ALA A 127 -0.75 -7.03 0.79
CA ALA A 127 -1.02 -7.87 -0.37
C ALA A 127 -2.36 -7.54 -1.07
N LEU A 128 -3.33 -7.00 -0.32
CA LEU A 128 -4.71 -6.79 -0.78
C LEU A 128 -4.83 -6.10 -2.15
N PRO A 129 -4.10 -5.01 -2.44
CA PRO A 129 -4.15 -4.40 -3.77
C PRO A 129 -3.74 -5.35 -4.91
N ALA A 130 -2.77 -6.23 -4.66
CA ALA A 130 -2.33 -7.23 -5.63
C ALA A 130 -3.37 -8.35 -5.78
N LEU A 131 -3.91 -8.85 -4.68
CA LEU A 131 -4.95 -9.90 -4.68
C LEU A 131 -6.20 -9.46 -5.45
N VAL A 132 -6.64 -8.22 -5.24
CA VAL A 132 -7.77 -7.65 -5.98
C VAL A 132 -7.42 -7.49 -7.47
N ARG A 133 -6.24 -6.96 -7.78
CA ARG A 133 -5.81 -6.74 -9.17
C ARG A 133 -5.67 -8.04 -9.96
N THR A 134 -5.25 -9.12 -9.32
CA THR A 134 -5.10 -10.47 -9.91
C THR A 134 -6.36 -11.32 -9.77
N ARG A 135 -7.45 -10.76 -9.26
CA ARG A 135 -8.75 -11.43 -9.01
C ARG A 135 -8.63 -12.67 -8.11
N SER A 136 -7.67 -12.65 -7.18
CA SER A 136 -7.43 -13.77 -6.24
C SER A 136 -8.38 -13.67 -5.02
N PHE A 137 -9.68 -13.50 -5.27
CA PHE A 137 -10.69 -13.19 -4.25
C PHE A 137 -10.89 -14.30 -3.24
N ALA A 138 -10.90 -15.57 -3.69
CA ALA A 138 -11.01 -16.71 -2.78
C ALA A 138 -9.84 -16.79 -1.78
N LEU A 139 -8.62 -16.47 -2.22
CA LEU A 139 -7.46 -16.37 -1.33
C LEU A 139 -7.61 -15.19 -0.37
N ALA A 140 -8.00 -14.02 -0.87
CA ALA A 140 -8.19 -12.83 -0.05
C ALA A 140 -9.28 -13.04 1.02
N ARG A 141 -10.37 -13.74 0.68
CA ARG A 141 -11.50 -14.01 1.59
C ARG A 141 -11.09 -14.78 2.85
N ARG A 142 -10.06 -15.62 2.78
CA ARG A 142 -9.53 -16.37 3.93
C ARG A 142 -9.00 -15.47 5.05
N PHE A 143 -8.65 -14.23 4.73
CA PHE A 143 -8.01 -13.26 5.64
C PHE A 143 -8.94 -12.11 6.05
N VAL A 144 -10.16 -12.07 5.51
CA VAL A 144 -11.17 -11.05 5.85
C VAL A 144 -12.14 -11.63 6.88
N SER A 145 -12.25 -10.97 8.02
CA SER A 145 -13.24 -11.30 9.04
C SER A 145 -14.66 -11.06 8.53
N SER A 146 -15.64 -11.79 9.08
CA SER A 146 -17.04 -11.53 8.78
C SER A 146 -17.45 -10.14 9.25
N PRO A 147 -18.09 -9.32 8.39
CA PRO A 147 -18.63 -8.02 8.79
C PRO A 147 -19.69 -8.09 9.89
N ASN A 148 -20.30 -9.27 10.10
CA ASN A 148 -21.29 -9.46 11.16
C ASN A 148 -20.71 -9.27 12.56
N GLU A 149 -19.45 -9.67 12.77
CA GLU A 149 -18.82 -9.62 14.09
C GLU A 149 -18.33 -8.21 14.42
N HIS A 150 -17.55 -7.60 13.56
CA HIS A 150 -16.99 -6.25 13.78
C HIS A 150 -16.54 -5.61 12.47
N LEU A 151 -16.45 -4.29 12.48
CA LEU A 151 -15.78 -3.57 11.41
C LEU A 151 -14.29 -3.95 11.41
N ASP A 152 -13.75 -4.22 10.22
CA ASP A 152 -12.32 -4.51 10.07
C ASP A 152 -11.46 -3.46 10.81
N ASN A 153 -10.46 -3.94 11.57
CA ASN A 153 -9.64 -3.11 12.46
C ASN A 153 -9.01 -1.89 11.75
N HIS A 154 -8.65 -2.03 10.48
CA HIS A 154 -8.05 -0.93 9.73
C HIS A 154 -9.10 0.13 9.36
N LEU A 155 -10.27 -0.30 8.93
CA LEU A 155 -11.38 0.63 8.67
C LEU A 155 -11.81 1.33 9.96
N ALA A 156 -11.85 0.61 11.09
CA ALA A 156 -12.17 1.18 12.39
C ALA A 156 -11.12 2.23 12.82
N GLN A 157 -9.83 1.97 12.62
CA GLN A 157 -8.76 2.94 12.89
C GLN A 157 -8.88 4.17 11.98
N PHE A 158 -9.19 3.99 10.70
CA PHE A 158 -9.44 5.10 9.78
C PHE A 158 -10.65 5.95 10.19
N ALA A 159 -11.75 5.31 10.54
CA ALA A 159 -12.94 6.01 11.03
C ALA A 159 -12.61 6.81 12.31
N THR A 160 -11.86 6.23 13.26
CA THR A 160 -11.39 6.93 14.46
C THR A 160 -10.54 8.14 14.10
N MET A 161 -9.61 8.00 13.17
CA MET A 161 -8.77 9.11 12.71
C MET A 161 -9.63 10.22 12.08
N LEU A 162 -10.58 9.87 11.22
CA LEU A 162 -11.51 10.82 10.61
C LEU A 162 -12.37 11.55 11.65
N ASN A 163 -12.89 10.82 12.65
CA ASN A 163 -13.76 11.38 13.68
C ASN A 163 -13.02 12.30 14.68
N THR A 164 -11.72 12.11 14.86
CA THR A 164 -10.91 12.86 15.85
C THR A 164 -10.05 13.99 15.25
N ARG A 165 -9.97 14.07 13.93
CA ARG A 165 -9.17 15.10 13.25
C ARG A 165 -9.74 16.49 13.41
N ARG A 166 -8.89 17.50 13.32
CA ARG A 166 -9.36 18.87 13.04
C ARG A 166 -9.69 18.97 11.56
N ARG A 167 -10.87 19.48 11.22
CA ARG A 167 -11.28 19.64 9.81
C ARG A 167 -10.34 20.59 9.08
N THR A 168 -9.96 20.17 7.87
CA THR A 168 -9.13 20.94 6.93
C THR A 168 -9.70 20.80 5.53
N ASP A 169 -9.30 21.67 4.61
CA ASP A 169 -9.69 21.62 3.19
C ASP A 169 -9.22 20.35 2.46
N HIS A 170 -8.39 19.51 3.12
CA HIS A 170 -7.86 18.26 2.55
C HIS A 170 -8.59 17.00 3.07
N ASP A 171 -9.67 17.14 3.80
CA ASP A 171 -10.39 16.01 4.42
C ASP A 171 -10.94 15.02 3.38
N TYR A 172 -11.30 15.50 2.19
CA TYR A 172 -11.74 14.66 1.07
C TYR A 172 -10.66 13.65 0.62
N VAL A 173 -9.37 13.96 0.81
CA VAL A 173 -8.27 13.04 0.48
C VAL A 173 -8.27 11.84 1.43
N LEU A 174 -8.46 12.09 2.73
CA LEU A 174 -8.52 11.03 3.74
C LEU A 174 -9.73 10.13 3.53
N ILE A 175 -10.89 10.70 3.21
CA ILE A 175 -12.10 9.94 2.87
C ILE A 175 -11.85 9.11 1.61
N GLY A 176 -11.14 9.66 0.62
CA GLY A 176 -10.74 8.95 -0.60
C GLY A 176 -9.85 7.75 -0.34
N VAL A 177 -8.90 7.86 0.59
CA VAL A 177 -8.07 6.73 1.02
C VAL A 177 -8.92 5.67 1.72
N PHE A 178 -9.82 6.08 2.62
CA PHE A 178 -10.76 5.19 3.29
C PHE A 178 -11.67 4.45 2.29
N ALA A 179 -12.27 5.19 1.36
CA ALA A 179 -13.11 4.63 0.29
C ALA A 179 -12.34 3.63 -0.59
N THR A 180 -11.07 3.88 -0.87
CA THR A 180 -10.24 2.97 -1.65
C THR A 180 -10.01 1.64 -0.94
N HIS A 181 -9.70 1.67 0.35
CA HIS A 181 -9.56 0.46 1.16
C HIS A 181 -10.89 -0.30 1.29
N LEU A 182 -11.98 0.42 1.54
CA LEU A 182 -13.31 -0.17 1.63
C LEU A 182 -13.70 -0.86 0.32
N ARG A 183 -13.52 -0.20 -0.84
CA ARG A 183 -13.80 -0.79 -2.16
C ARG A 183 -13.03 -2.09 -2.40
N GLN A 184 -11.76 -2.17 -1.99
CA GLN A 184 -10.97 -3.41 -2.12
C GLN A 184 -11.56 -4.55 -1.30
N LEU A 185 -12.10 -4.27 -0.11
CA LEU A 185 -12.76 -5.30 0.70
C LEU A 185 -14.14 -5.66 0.15
N LEU A 186 -14.92 -4.67 -0.28
CA LEU A 186 -16.23 -4.90 -0.90
C LEU A 186 -16.10 -5.79 -2.14
N SER A 187 -15.09 -5.54 -3.00
CA SER A 187 -14.87 -6.34 -4.20
C SER A 187 -14.62 -7.82 -3.91
N ILE A 188 -14.08 -8.18 -2.73
CA ILE A 188 -13.90 -9.59 -2.35
C ILE A 188 -15.26 -10.27 -2.15
N PHE A 189 -16.17 -9.62 -1.45
CA PHE A 189 -17.50 -10.16 -1.18
C PHE A 189 -18.37 -10.17 -2.45
N GLU A 190 -18.37 -9.07 -3.21
CA GLU A 190 -19.15 -8.92 -4.45
C GLU A 190 -18.76 -9.99 -5.49
N GLU A 191 -17.47 -10.24 -5.69
CA GLU A 191 -16.97 -11.21 -6.68
C GLU A 191 -17.14 -12.67 -6.24
N LEU A 192 -17.47 -12.91 -4.98
CA LEU A 192 -17.80 -14.22 -4.43
C LEU A 192 -19.31 -14.39 -4.21
N ASP A 193 -20.13 -13.47 -4.75
CA ASP A 193 -21.59 -13.44 -4.59
C ASP A 193 -22.08 -13.29 -3.12
N GLU A 194 -21.20 -12.84 -2.21
CA GLU A 194 -21.50 -12.57 -0.79
C GLU A 194 -22.06 -11.14 -0.62
N ASN A 195 -23.13 -10.81 -1.35
CA ASN A 195 -23.66 -9.43 -1.44
C ASN A 195 -24.24 -8.90 -0.11
N GLU A 196 -24.74 -9.77 0.75
CA GLU A 196 -25.25 -9.39 2.07
C GLU A 196 -24.11 -8.89 2.97
N GLU A 197 -22.98 -9.58 2.98
CA GLU A 197 -21.76 -9.20 3.69
C GLU A 197 -21.17 -7.90 3.14
N ALA A 198 -21.17 -7.72 1.81
CA ALA A 198 -20.72 -6.48 1.18
C ALA A 198 -21.57 -5.29 1.66
N ASN A 199 -22.90 -5.42 1.62
CA ASN A 199 -23.82 -4.37 2.07
C ASN A 199 -23.65 -4.07 3.56
N LEU A 200 -23.50 -5.11 4.38
CA LEU A 200 -23.29 -4.95 5.82
C LEU A 200 -21.98 -4.22 6.12
N LEU A 201 -20.88 -4.60 5.44
CA LEU A 201 -19.58 -3.93 5.58
C LEU A 201 -19.68 -2.45 5.19
N GLN A 202 -20.33 -2.16 4.06
CA GLN A 202 -20.51 -0.79 3.58
C GLN A 202 -21.29 0.04 4.59
N ASN A 203 -22.41 -0.48 5.11
CA ASN A 203 -23.24 0.24 6.08
C ASN A 203 -22.47 0.50 7.38
N LYS A 204 -21.79 -0.51 7.93
CA LYS A 204 -20.97 -0.35 9.13
C LYS A 204 -19.84 0.67 8.94
N ALA A 205 -19.20 0.69 7.78
CA ALA A 205 -18.14 1.65 7.49
C ALA A 205 -18.66 3.09 7.43
N VAL A 206 -19.84 3.29 6.85
CA VAL A 206 -20.51 4.61 6.83
C VAL A 206 -20.96 5.03 8.24
N GLU A 207 -21.59 4.13 8.98
CA GLU A 207 -22.06 4.41 10.34
C GLU A 207 -20.92 4.68 11.34
N ALA A 208 -19.72 4.16 11.08
CA ALA A 208 -18.54 4.44 11.90
C ALA A 208 -18.04 5.89 11.80
N LEU A 209 -18.48 6.65 10.78
CA LEU A 209 -18.15 8.06 10.63
C LEU A 209 -19.18 8.91 11.40
N ALA A 210 -18.70 9.78 12.29
CA ALA A 210 -19.55 10.61 13.13
C ALA A 210 -20.16 11.79 12.38
N ASP A 211 -19.46 12.32 11.35
CA ASP A 211 -19.91 13.50 10.62
C ASP A 211 -20.79 13.10 9.42
N PRO A 212 -22.04 13.63 9.32
CA PRO A 212 -22.92 13.34 8.19
C PRO A 212 -22.35 13.72 6.82
N PHE A 213 -21.51 14.75 6.75
CA PHE A 213 -20.84 15.13 5.51
C PHE A 213 -19.85 14.05 5.07
N ASP A 214 -19.06 13.52 6.02
CA ASP A 214 -18.11 12.43 5.72
C ASP A 214 -18.84 11.15 5.30
N GLN A 215 -19.97 10.85 5.90
CA GLN A 215 -20.84 9.73 5.50
C GLN A 215 -21.33 9.87 4.07
N GLU A 216 -21.81 11.06 3.70
CA GLU A 216 -22.32 11.32 2.35
C GLU A 216 -21.18 11.31 1.32
N GLU A 217 -20.06 11.91 1.64
CA GLU A 217 -18.88 11.91 0.77
C GLU A 217 -18.36 10.48 0.56
N LEU A 218 -18.34 9.64 1.60
CA LEU A 218 -17.97 8.22 1.48
C LEU A 218 -18.95 7.50 0.55
N ARG A 219 -20.25 7.65 0.73
CA ARG A 219 -21.26 7.06 -0.17
C ARG A 219 -21.04 7.50 -1.61
N ARG A 220 -20.84 8.80 -1.83
CA ARG A 220 -20.57 9.36 -3.15
C ARG A 220 -19.36 8.74 -3.79
N GLN A 221 -18.26 8.60 -3.05
CA GLN A 221 -17.03 8.00 -3.58
C GLN A 221 -17.18 6.50 -3.87
N LEU A 222 -18.01 5.77 -3.14
CA LEU A 222 -18.27 4.35 -3.41
C LEU A 222 -19.10 4.12 -4.68
N LEU A 223 -19.89 5.11 -5.13
CA LEU A 223 -20.66 5.03 -6.36
C LEU A 223 -19.81 5.20 -7.63
N TRP A 224 -18.62 5.80 -7.53
CA TRP A 224 -17.71 5.95 -8.67
C TRP A 224 -16.91 4.64 -8.86
N ARG A 225 -17.36 3.83 -9.82
CA ARG A 225 -16.68 2.59 -10.25
C ARG A 225 -15.63 2.86 -11.32
#